data_806fc814d78d01dc22539a86787a0bb0
#
_entry.id   806fc814d78d01dc22539a86787a0bb0
#
_cell.length_a   1.000
_cell.length_b   1.000
_cell.length_c   1.000
_cell.angle_alpha   90.00
_cell.angle_beta   90.00
_cell.angle_gamma   90.00
#
_symmetry.space_group_name_H-M   'P 1'
#
loop_
_entity.id
_entity.type
_entity.pdbx_description
1 polymer ?
#
loop_
_entity_poly.entity_id
_entity_poly.type
_entity_poly.pdbx_seq_one_letter_code
_entity_poly.pdbx_strand_id
1 'polypeptide(L)'
;MIFFRLGLFVLPAFFLSNLLHAQNLVPNGSFEEYAVCPGSYSQHPAEFRIAGWHPITSGTPDYFNTCSGGEAAVPYNWAGVSDAFDGYGYAGIYTWMNLSNNYREYLHCKLEEPLMKDSLYRLEFRYKLSSYSKYSTDRIALLISDSLGRIPNDRPLDIAPTVTFLKDSALTPETGAWELAVTEYSAKGHEQYLTIGNFSDNEHTGYYHIRFRPASEPMLAKSSYYYIDDVKVVPLFASAEIRTPPVFTGRSPELNTIYILKNIQFAFNSYALMPVSYIDLDRVVAFLQDHPEVSVRLSGHTDDVGDEEYNRVLSANRAESAGRYLISKGVAEGRISTAGYGERQPLAGEKTESARQINRRVEIEFYR
;
A
#
# COMPACT_ATOMS: atom_id res chain seq x y z
N MET A 1 -37.48 -48.63 -30.27
CA MET A 1 -37.23 -48.30 -28.84
C MET A 1 -35.77 -47.90 -28.73
N ILE A 2 -35.50 -46.57 -28.88
CA ILE A 2 -34.15 -46.01 -28.96
C ILE A 2 -33.93 -45.26 -27.64
N PHE A 3 -32.96 -45.75 -26.84
CA PHE A 3 -32.57 -45.09 -25.59
C PHE A 3 -31.52 -44.02 -25.88
N PHE A 4 -31.87 -42.74 -25.65
CA PHE A 4 -30.91 -41.63 -25.59
C PHE A 4 -30.28 -41.61 -24.20
N ARG A 5 -28.96 -41.79 -24.13
CA ARG A 5 -28.14 -41.52 -22.94
C ARG A 5 -27.80 -40.02 -22.89
N LEU A 6 -28.37 -39.31 -21.94
CA LEU A 6 -27.95 -37.95 -21.58
C LEU A 6 -26.58 -38.04 -20.88
N GLY A 7 -25.54 -37.55 -21.52
CA GLY A 7 -24.24 -37.36 -20.90
C GLY A 7 -24.25 -36.04 -20.10
N LEU A 8 -24.09 -36.15 -18.79
CA LEU A 8 -23.92 -35.01 -17.89
C LEU A 8 -22.49 -34.45 -18.08
N PHE A 9 -22.37 -33.30 -18.77
CA PHE A 9 -21.11 -32.55 -18.82
C PHE A 9 -20.98 -31.78 -17.52
N VAL A 10 -20.10 -32.26 -16.64
CA VAL A 10 -19.63 -31.49 -15.49
C VAL A 10 -18.56 -30.53 -15.99
N LEU A 11 -18.90 -29.25 -16.11
CA LEU A 11 -17.95 -28.19 -16.33
C LEU A 11 -17.08 -28.06 -15.07
N PRO A 12 -15.74 -28.07 -15.18
CA PRO A 12 -14.90 -27.77 -14.04
C PRO A 12 -15.11 -26.30 -13.67
N ALA A 13 -15.52 -26.06 -12.44
CA ALA A 13 -15.51 -24.73 -11.86
C ALA A 13 -14.05 -24.25 -11.79
N PHE A 14 -13.68 -23.34 -12.68
CA PHE A 14 -12.45 -22.58 -12.54
C PHE A 14 -12.60 -21.70 -11.29
N PHE A 15 -12.04 -22.13 -10.18
CA PHE A 15 -11.71 -21.23 -9.11
C PHE A 15 -10.61 -20.30 -9.64
N LEU A 16 -11.00 -19.09 -10.06
CA LEU A 16 -10.08 -17.99 -10.16
C LEU A 16 -9.58 -17.73 -8.73
N SER A 17 -8.38 -18.19 -8.43
CA SER A 17 -7.62 -17.71 -7.29
C SER A 17 -7.31 -16.24 -7.56
N ASN A 18 -8.14 -15.33 -7.02
CA ASN A 18 -7.79 -13.93 -6.93
C ASN A 18 -6.51 -13.86 -6.08
N LEU A 19 -5.39 -13.61 -6.74
CA LEU A 19 -4.17 -13.13 -6.09
C LEU A 19 -4.57 -11.81 -5.40
N LEU A 20 -4.79 -11.88 -4.09
CA LEU A 20 -5.01 -10.71 -3.26
C LEU A 20 -3.70 -9.92 -3.20
N HIS A 21 -3.46 -9.08 -4.20
CA HIS A 21 -2.62 -7.91 -4.01
C HIS A 21 -3.34 -7.06 -2.97
N ALA A 22 -2.60 -6.54 -2.01
CA ALA A 22 -3.14 -5.56 -1.05
C ALA A 22 -3.52 -4.30 -1.85
N GLN A 23 -4.77 -4.26 -2.32
CA GLN A 23 -5.30 -3.18 -3.14
C GLN A 23 -5.50 -1.96 -2.26
N ASN A 24 -5.11 -0.79 -2.75
CA ASN A 24 -5.49 0.47 -2.13
C ASN A 24 -7.03 0.59 -2.14
N LEU A 25 -7.62 0.77 -0.98
CA LEU A 25 -9.08 0.93 -0.84
C LEU A 25 -9.56 2.36 -1.10
N VAL A 26 -8.63 3.31 -1.26
CA VAL A 26 -8.98 4.69 -1.63
C VAL A 26 -9.20 4.76 -3.13
N PRO A 27 -10.41 5.12 -3.60
CA PRO A 27 -10.63 5.33 -5.02
C PRO A 27 -9.80 6.51 -5.51
N ASN A 28 -9.08 6.32 -6.62
CA ASN A 28 -8.33 7.40 -7.26
C ASN A 28 -7.45 8.19 -6.28
N GLY A 29 -6.64 7.48 -5.48
CA GLY A 29 -5.84 8.08 -4.40
C GLY A 29 -4.70 9.00 -4.87
N SER A 30 -4.27 8.90 -6.13
CA SER A 30 -3.33 9.79 -6.81
C SER A 30 -4.01 10.90 -7.63
N PHE A 31 -5.34 11.03 -7.56
CA PHE A 31 -6.11 12.10 -8.20
C PHE A 31 -5.99 12.19 -9.72
N GLU A 32 -5.76 11.07 -10.40
CA GLU A 32 -5.56 11.04 -11.86
C GLU A 32 -6.88 11.02 -12.66
N GLU A 33 -7.97 10.57 -12.04
CA GLU A 33 -9.28 10.48 -12.67
C GLU A 33 -10.15 11.68 -12.30
N TYR A 34 -10.62 12.42 -13.30
CA TYR A 34 -11.44 13.62 -13.13
C TYR A 34 -12.52 13.74 -14.20
N ALA A 35 -13.62 14.38 -13.87
CA ALA A 35 -14.71 14.60 -14.82
C ALA A 35 -14.46 15.81 -15.76
N VAL A 36 -13.79 16.83 -15.25
CA VAL A 36 -13.49 18.06 -15.98
C VAL A 36 -12.10 18.57 -15.55
N CYS A 37 -11.26 18.93 -16.53
CA CYS A 37 -9.98 19.56 -16.26
C CYS A 37 -10.17 20.90 -15.52
N PRO A 38 -9.48 21.14 -14.39
CA PRO A 38 -9.64 22.35 -13.60
C PRO A 38 -9.11 23.59 -14.34
N GLY A 39 -9.83 24.71 -14.30
CA GLY A 39 -9.36 25.96 -14.91
C GLY A 39 -8.70 26.92 -13.92
N SER A 40 -9.20 26.92 -12.67
CA SER A 40 -8.81 27.84 -11.60
C SER A 40 -9.08 27.20 -10.24
N TYR A 41 -8.92 27.96 -9.16
CA TYR A 41 -9.35 27.54 -7.81
C TYR A 41 -10.87 27.39 -7.74
N SER A 42 -11.32 26.53 -6.82
CA SER A 42 -12.74 26.24 -6.58
C SER A 42 -13.41 27.38 -5.81
N GLN A 43 -14.47 27.97 -6.37
CA GLN A 43 -15.30 28.96 -5.68
C GLN A 43 -16.55 28.34 -5.04
N HIS A 44 -16.88 27.13 -5.48
CA HIS A 44 -18.03 26.40 -4.98
C HIS A 44 -17.70 24.90 -4.82
N PRO A 45 -18.19 24.22 -3.75
CA PRO A 45 -17.90 22.80 -3.53
C PRO A 45 -18.18 21.88 -4.73
N ALA A 46 -19.17 22.23 -5.57
CA ALA A 46 -19.52 21.45 -6.76
C ALA A 46 -18.48 21.55 -7.91
N GLU A 47 -17.50 22.42 -7.80
CA GLU A 47 -16.41 22.57 -8.79
C GLU A 47 -15.28 21.58 -8.54
N PHE A 48 -15.21 20.98 -7.36
CA PHE A 48 -14.29 19.89 -7.04
C PHE A 48 -14.79 18.59 -7.69
N ARG A 49 -14.22 18.22 -8.84
CA ARG A 49 -14.72 17.15 -9.71
C ARG A 49 -13.70 16.04 -9.94
N ILE A 50 -13.04 15.63 -8.90
CA ILE A 50 -12.17 14.45 -8.91
C ILE A 50 -13.04 13.22 -8.71
N ALA A 51 -12.83 12.18 -9.53
CA ALA A 51 -13.58 10.93 -9.39
C ALA A 51 -13.35 10.28 -8.02
N GLY A 52 -14.43 9.85 -7.37
CA GLY A 52 -14.36 9.21 -6.05
C GLY A 52 -14.26 10.17 -4.86
N TRP A 53 -13.95 11.47 -5.08
CA TRP A 53 -13.74 12.46 -4.03
C TRP A 53 -14.80 13.56 -4.06
N HIS A 54 -15.17 14.07 -2.90
CA HIS A 54 -16.15 15.15 -2.81
C HIS A 54 -15.96 15.97 -1.51
N PRO A 55 -16.28 17.26 -1.51
CA PRO A 55 -16.30 18.08 -0.31
C PRO A 55 -17.41 17.66 0.63
N ILE A 56 -17.10 17.47 1.92
CA ILE A 56 -18.07 17.12 2.95
C ILE A 56 -18.62 18.34 3.66
N THR A 57 -17.95 19.46 3.57
CA THR A 57 -18.33 20.75 4.14
C THR A 57 -18.70 21.76 3.04
N SER A 58 -18.93 23.02 3.41
CA SER A 58 -19.04 24.13 2.46
C SER A 58 -17.66 24.69 2.04
N GLY A 59 -16.58 24.14 2.55
CA GLY A 59 -15.22 24.43 2.07
C GLY A 59 -15.03 24.00 0.63
N THR A 60 -14.08 24.63 -0.05
CA THR A 60 -13.85 24.49 -1.49
C THR A 60 -12.44 23.98 -1.80
N PRO A 61 -12.13 22.70 -1.49
CA PRO A 61 -10.84 22.13 -1.85
C PRO A 61 -10.59 22.27 -3.35
N ASP A 62 -9.31 22.38 -3.71
CA ASP A 62 -8.90 22.60 -5.08
C ASP A 62 -8.33 21.33 -5.72
N TYR A 63 -8.39 21.30 -7.06
CA TYR A 63 -7.75 20.31 -7.87
C TYR A 63 -6.75 20.97 -8.82
N PHE A 64 -5.56 20.39 -8.91
CA PHE A 64 -4.49 20.82 -9.80
C PHE A 64 -4.11 19.67 -10.73
N ASN A 65 -3.92 19.96 -12.03
CA ASN A 65 -3.54 18.93 -12.99
C ASN A 65 -2.80 19.54 -14.19
N THR A 66 -1.91 18.77 -14.79
CA THR A 66 -1.15 19.17 -15.99
C THR A 66 -2.03 19.44 -17.21
N CYS A 67 -3.27 18.94 -17.25
CA CYS A 67 -4.23 19.26 -18.30
C CYS A 67 -4.64 20.74 -18.31
N SER A 68 -4.51 21.44 -17.18
CA SER A 68 -4.89 22.85 -17.05
C SER A 68 -3.87 23.77 -17.74
N GLY A 69 -4.39 24.74 -18.50
CA GLY A 69 -3.59 25.85 -19.02
C GLY A 69 -3.73 27.15 -18.20
N GLY A 70 -4.45 27.09 -17.05
CA GLY A 70 -4.78 28.25 -16.22
C GLY A 70 -4.17 28.21 -14.83
N GLU A 71 -4.87 28.80 -13.88
CA GLU A 71 -4.43 28.94 -12.49
C GLU A 71 -4.37 27.62 -11.71
N ALA A 72 -4.99 26.55 -12.21
CA ALA A 72 -4.93 25.21 -11.61
C ALA A 72 -3.90 24.29 -12.31
N ALA A 73 -2.97 24.85 -13.07
CA ALA A 73 -1.96 24.08 -13.78
C ALA A 73 -0.91 23.45 -12.84
N VAL A 74 -0.26 22.41 -13.30
CA VAL A 74 0.90 21.77 -12.68
C VAL A 74 2.08 21.93 -13.66
N PRO A 75 3.26 22.39 -13.19
CA PRO A 75 3.63 22.66 -11.79
C PRO A 75 3.30 24.07 -11.29
N TYR A 76 2.92 25.01 -12.16
CA TYR A 76 2.72 26.42 -11.81
C TYR A 76 1.23 26.71 -11.63
N ASN A 77 0.81 27.02 -10.41
CA ASN A 77 -0.58 27.31 -10.10
C ASN A 77 -0.75 28.53 -9.20
N TRP A 78 -2.00 28.92 -8.92
CA TRP A 78 -2.32 30.09 -8.09
C TRP A 78 -1.75 29.99 -6.66
N ALA A 79 -1.64 28.78 -6.12
CA ALA A 79 -1.13 28.57 -4.76
C ALA A 79 0.38 28.36 -4.70
N GLY A 80 1.07 28.20 -5.83
CA GLY A 80 2.52 28.05 -5.86
C GLY A 80 3.08 27.19 -6.97
N VAL A 81 4.22 26.55 -6.69
CA VAL A 81 4.93 25.70 -7.65
C VAL A 81 5.12 24.31 -7.04
N SER A 82 4.57 23.30 -7.69
CA SER A 82 4.73 21.90 -7.31
C SER A 82 4.46 20.98 -8.47
N ASP A 83 5.37 20.04 -8.72
CA ASP A 83 5.03 18.84 -9.48
C ASP A 83 4.12 17.95 -8.64
N ALA A 84 3.32 17.09 -9.26
CA ALA A 84 2.62 16.03 -8.57
C ALA A 84 3.63 15.06 -7.93
N PHE A 85 3.24 14.39 -6.83
CA PHE A 85 4.05 13.33 -6.26
C PHE A 85 3.96 12.06 -7.13
N ASP A 86 2.73 11.70 -7.50
CA ASP A 86 2.45 10.60 -8.41
C ASP A 86 1.56 11.10 -9.55
N GLY A 87 1.85 10.68 -10.78
CA GLY A 87 1.06 11.04 -11.96
C GLY A 87 1.11 12.52 -12.36
N TYR A 88 -0.07 13.11 -12.58
CA TYR A 88 -0.26 14.41 -13.22
C TYR A 88 -1.10 15.40 -12.40
N GLY A 89 -1.74 14.97 -11.33
CA GLY A 89 -2.66 15.77 -10.55
C GLY A 89 -2.49 15.62 -9.05
N TYR A 90 -3.02 16.57 -8.28
CA TYR A 90 -3.09 16.54 -6.83
C TYR A 90 -4.19 17.46 -6.31
N ALA A 91 -4.62 17.26 -5.06
CA ALA A 91 -5.58 18.13 -4.40
C ALA A 91 -4.93 19.19 -3.52
N GLY A 92 -5.64 20.25 -3.18
CA GLY A 92 -5.20 21.28 -2.25
C GLY A 92 -6.28 21.66 -1.25
N ILE A 93 -5.85 21.93 0.00
CA ILE A 93 -6.76 22.29 1.11
C ILE A 93 -6.19 23.36 2.02
N TYR A 94 -7.05 24.23 2.51
CA TYR A 94 -6.76 25.10 3.66
C TYR A 94 -6.87 24.31 4.97
N THR A 95 -5.77 24.22 5.70
CA THR A 95 -5.73 23.57 7.03
C THR A 95 -5.85 24.58 8.17
N TRP A 96 -5.61 25.88 7.89
CA TRP A 96 -5.73 26.98 8.84
C TRP A 96 -5.81 28.31 8.09
N MET A 97 -6.66 29.20 8.60
CA MET A 97 -6.74 30.58 8.14
C MET A 97 -6.88 31.53 9.32
N ASN A 98 -6.23 32.68 9.24
CA ASN A 98 -6.38 33.76 10.22
C ASN A 98 -7.69 34.51 9.98
N LEU A 99 -8.81 33.79 10.10
CA LEU A 99 -10.18 34.29 10.01
C LEU A 99 -10.95 33.86 11.26
N SER A 100 -11.94 34.67 11.65
CA SER A 100 -12.73 34.45 12.87
C SER A 100 -13.67 33.23 12.80
N ASN A 101 -13.96 32.73 11.60
CA ASN A 101 -14.86 31.59 11.39
C ASN A 101 -14.17 30.22 11.49
N ASN A 102 -12.86 30.19 11.74
CA ASN A 102 -12.08 28.92 11.76
C ASN A 102 -12.18 28.12 10.45
N TYR A 103 -12.11 28.77 9.30
CA TYR A 103 -12.27 28.12 8.00
C TYR A 103 -11.37 26.89 7.81
N ARG A 104 -11.96 25.78 7.33
CA ARG A 104 -11.28 24.51 7.04
C ARG A 104 -11.83 23.87 5.76
N GLU A 105 -10.95 23.15 5.08
CA GLU A 105 -11.30 22.32 3.95
C GLU A 105 -10.92 20.87 4.21
N TYR A 106 -11.66 19.96 3.58
CA TYR A 106 -11.49 18.53 3.75
C TYR A 106 -11.58 17.81 2.40
N LEU A 107 -10.71 16.83 2.24
CA LEU A 107 -10.86 15.81 1.20
C LEU A 107 -11.62 14.64 1.79
N HIS A 108 -12.65 14.17 1.10
CA HIS A 108 -13.50 13.09 1.59
C HIS A 108 -13.82 12.12 0.45
N CYS A 109 -13.68 10.82 0.72
CA CYS A 109 -14.06 9.76 -0.22
C CYS A 109 -14.71 8.59 0.51
N LYS A 110 -15.46 7.80 -0.25
CA LYS A 110 -15.91 6.49 0.17
C LYS A 110 -14.86 5.47 -0.27
N LEU A 111 -14.45 4.59 0.64
CA LEU A 111 -13.56 3.48 0.33
C LEU A 111 -14.24 2.47 -0.61
N GLU A 112 -13.47 1.78 -1.44
CA GLU A 112 -13.96 0.75 -2.36
C GLU A 112 -14.67 -0.38 -1.61
N GLU A 113 -14.19 -0.72 -0.42
CA GLU A 113 -14.80 -1.71 0.47
C GLU A 113 -14.76 -1.22 1.92
N PRO A 114 -15.75 -1.61 2.77
CA PRO A 114 -15.70 -1.34 4.20
C PRO A 114 -14.52 -2.06 4.84
N LEU A 115 -13.92 -1.44 5.86
CA LEU A 115 -12.85 -2.06 6.62
C LEU A 115 -13.35 -3.26 7.42
N MET A 116 -12.57 -4.32 7.45
CA MET A 116 -12.88 -5.52 8.21
C MET A 116 -12.49 -5.35 9.67
N LYS A 117 -13.40 -5.73 10.56
CA LYS A 117 -13.15 -5.68 12.01
C LYS A 117 -11.87 -6.41 12.40
N ASP A 118 -11.13 -5.82 13.35
CA ASP A 118 -9.89 -6.34 13.92
C ASP A 118 -8.75 -6.54 12.91
N SER A 119 -8.94 -6.07 11.66
CA SER A 119 -7.89 -6.06 10.65
C SER A 119 -7.04 -4.81 10.74
N LEU A 120 -5.75 -4.95 10.46
CA LEU A 120 -4.79 -3.85 10.48
C LEU A 120 -4.71 -3.23 9.08
N TYR A 121 -4.70 -1.92 9.01
CA TYR A 121 -4.56 -1.14 7.77
C TYR A 121 -3.43 -0.15 7.90
N ARG A 122 -2.71 0.07 6.81
CA ARG A 122 -1.79 1.18 6.66
C ARG A 122 -2.52 2.35 6.03
N LEU A 123 -2.55 3.46 6.74
CA LEU A 123 -3.11 4.73 6.29
C LEU A 123 -1.96 5.64 5.94
N GLU A 124 -1.92 6.12 4.69
CA GLU A 124 -0.85 7.02 4.26
C GLU A 124 -1.34 8.04 3.23
N PHE A 125 -0.67 9.18 3.22
CA PHE A 125 -0.79 10.18 2.16
C PHE A 125 0.47 11.03 2.08
N ARG A 126 0.69 11.64 0.92
CA ARG A 126 1.73 12.65 0.74
C ARG A 126 1.15 14.03 0.96
N TYR A 127 1.93 14.88 1.62
CA TYR A 127 1.57 16.29 1.80
C TYR A 127 2.75 17.21 1.52
N LYS A 128 2.45 18.43 1.05
CA LYS A 128 3.43 19.46 0.77
C LYS A 128 2.83 20.83 1.04
N LEU A 129 3.51 21.67 1.83
CA LEU A 129 3.08 23.05 2.02
C LEU A 129 3.23 23.81 0.70
N SER A 130 2.18 24.50 0.27
CA SER A 130 2.18 25.37 -0.90
C SER A 130 3.31 26.39 -0.81
N SER A 131 4.00 26.67 -1.93
CA SER A 131 5.17 27.57 -1.92
C SER A 131 4.83 29.05 -1.69
N TYR A 132 3.55 29.41 -1.83
CA TYR A 132 3.06 30.78 -1.58
C TYR A 132 2.39 30.93 -0.20
N SER A 133 2.08 29.84 0.50
CA SER A 133 1.51 29.87 1.84
C SER A 133 2.48 30.48 2.83
N LYS A 134 2.05 31.53 3.55
CA LYS A 134 2.88 32.22 4.54
C LYS A 134 2.88 31.56 5.93
N TYR A 135 1.99 30.63 6.14
CA TYR A 135 1.90 29.87 7.37
C TYR A 135 1.93 28.38 7.10
N SER A 136 2.44 27.65 8.06
CA SER A 136 2.35 26.21 8.19
C SER A 136 1.60 25.90 9.46
N THR A 137 0.96 24.74 9.54
CA THR A 137 0.38 24.19 10.78
C THR A 137 1.27 23.12 11.39
N ASP A 138 1.01 22.78 12.65
CA ASP A 138 1.63 21.66 13.35
C ASP A 138 0.96 20.33 13.04
N ARG A 139 -0.22 20.32 12.38
CA ARG A 139 -1.06 19.14 12.22
C ARG A 139 -1.82 19.06 10.91
N ILE A 140 -1.96 17.83 10.43
CA ILE A 140 -2.98 17.36 9.50
C ILE A 140 -3.54 16.06 10.10
N ALA A 141 -4.84 15.82 9.95
CA ALA A 141 -5.46 14.66 10.56
C ALA A 141 -6.25 13.86 9.53
N LEU A 142 -6.52 12.61 9.87
CA LEU A 142 -7.25 11.65 9.08
C LEU A 142 -8.34 11.04 9.96
N LEU A 143 -9.57 11.00 9.43
CA LEU A 143 -10.72 10.35 10.03
C LEU A 143 -11.13 9.17 9.17
N ILE A 144 -11.22 7.99 9.76
CA ILE A 144 -11.88 6.81 9.20
C ILE A 144 -13.23 6.65 9.93
N SER A 145 -14.32 6.55 9.19
CA SER A 145 -15.67 6.51 9.76
C SER A 145 -16.59 5.52 9.03
N ASP A 146 -17.64 5.09 9.71
CA ASP A 146 -18.71 4.26 9.16
C ASP A 146 -19.74 5.06 8.37
N SER A 147 -19.97 6.29 8.78
CA SER A 147 -20.85 7.24 8.10
C SER A 147 -20.40 8.67 8.38
N LEU A 148 -20.52 9.52 7.38
CA LEU A 148 -20.37 10.96 7.55
C LEU A 148 -21.23 11.67 6.49
N GLY A 149 -22.29 12.33 6.95
CA GLY A 149 -23.16 13.13 6.10
C GLY A 149 -22.55 14.50 5.82
N ARG A 150 -23.02 15.17 4.76
CA ARG A 150 -22.61 16.54 4.43
C ARG A 150 -22.94 17.51 5.56
N ILE A 151 -21.97 18.32 5.95
CA ILE A 151 -22.07 19.34 6.99
C ILE A 151 -22.05 20.73 6.32
N PRO A 152 -23.16 21.50 6.33
CA PRO A 152 -23.29 22.73 5.55
C PRO A 152 -22.63 23.94 6.22
N ASN A 153 -21.37 23.82 6.61
CA ASN A 153 -20.54 24.91 7.09
C ASN A 153 -19.08 24.72 6.64
N ASP A 154 -18.23 25.68 6.87
CA ASP A 154 -16.80 25.73 6.50
C ASP A 154 -15.88 25.70 7.72
N ARG A 155 -16.38 25.23 8.87
CA ARG A 155 -15.65 25.19 10.17
C ARG A 155 -15.04 23.82 10.39
N PRO A 156 -14.16 23.69 11.42
CA PRO A 156 -13.67 22.38 11.85
C PRO A 156 -14.83 21.42 12.11
N LEU A 157 -14.67 20.18 11.67
CA LEU A 157 -15.62 19.12 11.99
C LEU A 157 -15.55 18.81 13.49
N ASP A 158 -16.67 18.87 14.19
CA ASP A 158 -16.79 18.52 15.61
C ASP A 158 -16.81 17.00 15.80
N ILE A 159 -15.75 16.36 15.32
CA ILE A 159 -15.56 14.90 15.36
C ILE A 159 -14.08 14.66 15.65
N ALA A 160 -13.79 13.80 16.63
CA ALA A 160 -12.41 13.41 16.90
C ALA A 160 -11.83 12.61 15.71
N PRO A 161 -10.71 13.04 15.12
CA PRO A 161 -10.07 12.30 14.05
C PRO A 161 -9.55 10.94 14.54
N THR A 162 -9.42 9.99 13.63
CA THR A 162 -8.84 8.67 13.92
C THR A 162 -7.37 8.80 14.29
N VAL A 163 -6.64 9.65 13.56
CA VAL A 163 -5.24 9.96 13.82
C VAL A 163 -4.94 11.42 13.49
N THR A 164 -4.09 12.03 14.30
CA THR A 164 -3.51 13.35 14.01
C THR A 164 -2.01 13.19 13.81
N PHE A 165 -1.52 13.54 12.63
CA PHE A 165 -0.10 13.67 12.35
C PHE A 165 0.36 15.02 12.91
N LEU A 166 0.92 14.97 14.12
CA LEU A 166 1.32 16.13 14.91
C LEU A 166 2.85 16.21 14.98
N LYS A 167 3.38 17.39 14.78
CA LYS A 167 4.79 17.72 15.08
C LYS A 167 4.85 18.86 16.11
N ASP A 168 5.88 18.89 16.91
CA ASP A 168 6.18 20.01 17.81
C ASP A 168 6.71 21.25 17.07
N SER A 169 6.57 21.28 15.76
CA SER A 169 7.07 22.29 14.83
C SER A 169 6.19 22.37 13.59
N ALA A 170 6.51 23.28 12.69
CA ALA A 170 5.82 23.41 11.42
C ALA A 170 5.86 22.11 10.59
N LEU A 171 4.72 21.71 10.03
CA LEU A 171 4.63 20.68 9.00
C LEU A 171 5.13 21.24 7.65
N THR A 172 6.41 21.52 7.58
CA THR A 172 7.04 22.09 6.39
C THR A 172 8.28 21.30 6.07
N PRO A 173 8.35 20.67 4.89
CA PRO A 173 9.57 20.05 4.43
C PRO A 173 10.68 21.11 4.32
N GLU A 174 11.84 20.85 4.85
CA GLU A 174 13.01 21.75 4.74
C GLU A 174 13.37 22.06 3.30
N THR A 175 13.17 21.07 2.42
CA THR A 175 13.53 21.14 1.00
C THR A 175 12.39 21.57 0.09
N GLY A 176 11.16 21.78 0.60
CA GLY A 176 9.96 21.98 -0.22
C GLY A 176 9.54 20.70 -1.00
N ALA A 177 10.00 19.53 -0.57
CA ALA A 177 9.62 18.24 -1.12
C ALA A 177 8.29 17.74 -0.50
N TRP A 178 7.72 16.69 -1.13
CA TRP A 178 6.61 15.97 -0.56
C TRP A 178 7.05 15.14 0.65
N GLU A 179 6.33 15.25 1.75
CA GLU A 179 6.50 14.41 2.95
C GLU A 179 5.44 13.32 3.02
N LEU A 180 5.76 12.22 3.71
CA LEU A 180 4.85 11.11 3.96
C LEU A 180 4.26 11.22 5.36
N ALA A 181 2.94 11.24 5.44
CA ALA A 181 2.18 10.92 6.63
C ALA A 181 1.78 9.45 6.58
N VAL A 182 2.15 8.68 7.58
CA VAL A 182 1.88 7.23 7.62
C VAL A 182 1.60 6.76 9.04
N THR A 183 0.63 5.87 9.19
CA THR A 183 0.30 5.20 10.45
C THR A 183 -0.35 3.85 10.20
N GLU A 184 -0.40 3.03 11.23
CA GLU A 184 -1.19 1.80 11.24
C GLU A 184 -2.50 2.04 12.00
N TYR A 185 -3.56 1.41 11.55
CA TYR A 185 -4.90 1.50 12.12
C TYR A 185 -5.54 0.13 12.24
N SER A 186 -5.98 -0.23 13.45
CA SER A 186 -6.78 -1.43 13.67
C SER A 186 -8.26 -1.07 13.52
N ALA A 187 -8.90 -1.64 12.50
CA ALA A 187 -10.28 -1.32 12.16
C ALA A 187 -11.28 -1.86 13.20
N LYS A 188 -12.32 -1.07 13.48
CA LYS A 188 -13.43 -1.46 14.37
C LYS A 188 -14.50 -2.28 13.64
N GLY A 189 -14.46 -2.23 12.29
CA GLY A 189 -15.41 -2.85 11.38
C GLY A 189 -16.48 -1.89 10.91
N HIS A 190 -16.84 -2.03 9.64
CA HIS A 190 -17.86 -1.22 8.93
C HIS A 190 -17.45 0.19 8.51
N GLU A 191 -16.26 0.68 8.90
CA GLU A 191 -15.76 1.97 8.43
C GLU A 191 -15.60 1.93 6.91
N GLN A 192 -16.12 2.92 6.24
CA GLN A 192 -16.15 2.98 4.78
C GLN A 192 -15.85 4.37 4.20
N TYR A 193 -15.51 5.34 5.04
CA TYR A 193 -15.19 6.69 4.60
C TYR A 193 -13.85 7.16 5.17
N LEU A 194 -13.13 7.88 4.33
CA LEU A 194 -11.89 8.57 4.67
C LEU A 194 -12.09 10.08 4.55
N THR A 195 -11.61 10.83 5.55
CA THR A 195 -11.58 12.30 5.51
C THR A 195 -10.22 12.81 5.94
N ILE A 196 -9.60 13.71 5.15
CA ILE A 196 -8.32 14.34 5.45
C ILE A 196 -8.53 15.84 5.63
N GLY A 197 -7.92 16.42 6.66
CA GLY A 197 -7.95 17.86 6.94
C GLY A 197 -7.47 18.19 8.34
N ASN A 198 -7.77 19.40 8.81
CA ASN A 198 -7.50 19.80 10.20
C ASN A 198 -8.81 19.93 10.99
N PHE A 199 -9.01 19.03 11.95
CA PHE A 199 -10.22 18.94 12.78
C PHE A 199 -10.19 19.87 14.01
N SER A 200 -9.06 20.55 14.26
CA SER A 200 -8.92 21.50 15.37
C SER A 200 -9.26 22.93 14.93
N ASP A 201 -9.80 23.70 15.85
CA ASP A 201 -10.00 25.14 15.66
C ASP A 201 -8.67 25.92 15.68
N ASN A 202 -8.74 27.24 15.54
CA ASN A 202 -7.55 28.08 15.52
C ASN A 202 -6.86 28.19 16.89
N GLU A 203 -7.59 28.00 17.99
CA GLU A 203 -7.02 28.07 19.36
C GLU A 203 -6.21 26.82 19.67
N HIS A 204 -6.61 25.66 19.09
CA HIS A 204 -5.96 24.36 19.30
C HIS A 204 -5.05 23.95 18.14
N THR A 205 -4.86 24.80 17.12
CA THR A 205 -3.94 24.55 16.01
C THR A 205 -2.68 25.39 16.20
N GLY A 206 -1.53 24.75 16.34
CA GLY A 206 -0.24 25.43 16.25
C GLY A 206 0.01 25.91 14.82
N TYR A 207 0.34 27.19 14.67
CA TYR A 207 0.67 27.75 13.37
C TYR A 207 1.99 28.53 13.42
N TYR A 208 2.73 28.50 12.31
CA TYR A 208 4.08 29.02 12.23
C TYR A 208 4.23 29.91 11.01
N HIS A 209 4.69 31.14 11.19
CA HIS A 209 4.95 32.05 10.08
C HIS A 209 6.24 31.68 9.35
N ILE A 210 6.15 31.42 8.04
CA ILE A 210 7.28 31.07 7.19
C ILE A 210 7.86 32.35 6.58
N ARG A 211 9.07 32.68 7.00
CA ARG A 211 9.79 33.86 6.48
C ARG A 211 10.26 33.60 5.03
N PHE A 212 10.43 34.68 4.28
CA PHE A 212 11.00 34.67 2.92
C PHE A 212 10.19 33.95 1.84
N ARG A 213 8.89 33.74 2.06
CA ARG A 213 8.02 33.26 0.98
C ARG A 213 7.39 34.41 0.21
N PRO A 214 7.30 34.32 -1.13
CA PRO A 214 6.55 35.29 -1.90
C PRO A 214 5.08 35.28 -1.46
N ALA A 215 4.42 36.42 -1.44
CA ALA A 215 2.98 36.52 -1.24
C ALA A 215 2.39 37.02 -2.55
N SER A 216 1.93 36.09 -3.37
CA SER A 216 1.23 36.44 -4.61
C SER A 216 -0.27 36.60 -4.36
N GLU A 217 -0.86 35.80 -3.46
CA GLU A 217 -2.28 35.80 -3.19
C GLU A 217 -2.60 36.25 -1.78
N PRO A 218 -3.53 37.21 -1.58
CA PRO A 218 -3.87 37.76 -0.27
C PRO A 218 -4.37 36.71 0.74
N MET A 219 -5.04 35.67 0.27
CA MET A 219 -5.53 34.60 1.13
C MET A 219 -4.39 33.73 1.63
N LEU A 220 -3.41 33.39 0.81
CA LEU A 220 -2.22 32.61 1.19
C LEU A 220 -1.29 33.36 2.11
N ALA A 221 -1.33 34.71 2.10
CA ALA A 221 -0.61 35.56 3.05
C ALA A 221 -1.10 35.40 4.49
N LYS A 222 -2.29 34.85 4.71
CA LYS A 222 -2.97 34.72 6.02
C LYS A 222 -3.37 33.28 6.34
N SER A 223 -2.85 32.28 5.61
CA SER A 223 -3.29 30.90 5.73
C SER A 223 -2.17 29.89 5.60
N SER A 224 -2.51 28.67 5.98
CA SER A 224 -1.76 27.45 5.73
C SER A 224 -2.52 26.61 4.71
N TYR A 225 -1.90 26.38 3.55
CA TYR A 225 -2.47 25.64 2.43
C TYR A 225 -1.55 24.49 2.03
N TYR A 226 -2.08 23.29 2.02
CA TYR A 226 -1.33 22.09 1.69
C TYR A 226 -1.84 21.41 0.43
N TYR A 227 -0.91 20.93 -0.36
CA TYR A 227 -1.16 19.93 -1.40
C TYR A 227 -1.17 18.54 -0.78
N ILE A 228 -2.06 17.69 -1.26
CA ILE A 228 -2.24 16.29 -0.84
C ILE A 228 -2.21 15.41 -2.08
N ASP A 229 -1.49 14.29 -1.99
CA ASP A 229 -1.34 13.33 -3.09
C ASP A 229 -1.08 11.91 -2.55
N ASP A 230 -1.17 10.91 -3.40
CA ASP A 230 -0.81 9.51 -3.14
C ASP A 230 -1.45 8.96 -1.85
N VAL A 231 -2.78 9.11 -1.75
CA VAL A 231 -3.57 8.68 -0.58
C VAL A 231 -3.85 7.19 -0.64
N LYS A 232 -3.55 6.48 0.44
CA LYS A 232 -3.74 5.02 0.51
C LYS A 232 -4.34 4.58 1.84
N VAL A 233 -5.26 3.64 1.73
CA VAL A 233 -5.73 2.75 2.80
C VAL A 233 -5.49 1.33 2.31
N VAL A 234 -4.41 0.75 2.77
CA VAL A 234 -3.98 -0.59 2.33
C VAL A 234 -4.18 -1.53 3.50
N PRO A 235 -4.93 -2.63 3.33
CA PRO A 235 -4.94 -3.65 4.36
C PRO A 235 -3.49 -4.10 4.58
N LEU A 236 -2.94 -3.73 5.73
CA LEU A 236 -1.91 -4.54 6.32
C LEU A 236 -2.72 -5.74 6.75
N PHE A 237 -2.78 -6.74 5.91
CA PHE A 237 -3.30 -7.97 6.41
C PHE A 237 -2.54 -8.13 7.72
N ALA A 238 -3.25 -7.85 8.85
CA ALA A 238 -2.78 -8.32 10.13
C ALA A 238 -2.40 -9.69 9.79
N SER A 239 -1.14 -9.96 9.66
CA SER A 239 -0.81 -11.26 9.20
C SER A 239 -2.02 -12.16 9.46
N ALA A 240 -3.14 -11.99 8.64
CA ALA A 240 -4.01 -13.09 8.41
C ALA A 240 -2.97 -14.02 7.95
N GLU A 241 -2.31 -14.49 9.00
CA GLU A 241 -1.18 -15.29 8.79
C GLU A 241 -0.77 -15.12 7.34
N ILE A 242 0.20 -14.15 6.97
CA ILE A 242 1.13 -14.70 6.05
C ILE A 242 1.33 -16.05 6.71
N ARG A 243 0.64 -17.06 6.25
CA ARG A 243 1.04 -18.41 6.54
C ARG A 243 2.34 -18.47 5.79
N THR A 244 3.32 -17.75 6.40
CA THR A 244 4.70 -18.08 6.12
C THR A 244 4.66 -19.55 6.39
N PRO A 245 4.76 -20.35 5.34
CA PRO A 245 4.69 -21.77 5.54
C PRO A 245 5.51 -22.06 6.77
N PRO A 246 5.05 -22.87 7.72
CA PRO A 246 5.77 -23.07 8.97
C PRO A 246 7.22 -23.41 8.63
N VAL A 247 8.15 -22.92 9.41
CA VAL A 247 9.57 -23.22 9.19
C VAL A 247 9.77 -24.71 9.44
N PHE A 248 10.35 -25.40 8.49
CA PHE A 248 10.72 -26.80 8.67
C PHE A 248 11.81 -26.92 9.74
N THR A 249 11.49 -27.57 10.86
CA THR A 249 12.42 -27.73 12.00
C THR A 249 13.04 -29.13 12.10
N GLY A 250 12.74 -30.00 11.14
CA GLY A 250 13.20 -31.40 11.12
C GLY A 250 12.37 -32.36 11.96
N ARG A 251 11.29 -31.90 12.57
CA ARG A 251 10.33 -32.76 13.29
C ARG A 251 9.13 -33.03 12.40
N SER A 252 8.59 -34.27 12.45
CA SER A 252 7.44 -34.81 11.72
C SER A 252 6.58 -33.77 10.98
N PRO A 253 6.87 -33.42 9.73
CA PRO A 253 6.06 -32.47 8.98
C PRO A 253 4.70 -33.08 8.68
N GLU A 254 3.66 -32.25 8.63
CA GLU A 254 2.37 -32.65 8.10
C GLU A 254 2.48 -32.79 6.58
N LEU A 255 1.96 -33.90 6.03
CA LEU A 255 1.95 -34.12 4.58
C LEU A 255 1.01 -33.12 3.90
N ASN A 256 1.36 -32.72 2.68
CA ASN A 256 0.65 -31.74 1.87
C ASN A 256 0.58 -30.33 2.54
N THR A 257 1.54 -30.04 3.40
CA THR A 257 1.76 -28.75 4.00
C THR A 257 3.06 -28.16 3.49
N ILE A 258 3.03 -26.90 3.07
CA ILE A 258 4.21 -26.18 2.60
C ILE A 258 4.97 -25.62 3.82
N TYR A 259 6.29 -25.78 3.83
CA TYR A 259 7.20 -25.25 4.85
C TYR A 259 8.25 -24.34 4.22
N ILE A 260 8.76 -23.37 4.96
CA ILE A 260 9.95 -22.59 4.55
C ILE A 260 11.21 -23.26 5.07
N LEU A 261 12.21 -23.37 4.21
CA LEU A 261 13.60 -23.69 4.59
C LEU A 261 14.31 -22.38 4.93
N LYS A 262 14.34 -22.03 6.25
CA LYS A 262 14.75 -20.71 6.74
C LYS A 262 16.18 -20.31 6.40
N ASN A 263 17.11 -21.29 6.41
CA ASN A 263 18.54 -21.02 6.25
C ASN A 263 19.04 -21.23 4.82
N ILE A 264 18.16 -21.42 3.84
CA ILE A 264 18.60 -21.58 2.45
C ILE A 264 19.08 -20.24 1.91
N GLN A 265 20.39 -20.16 1.71
CA GLN A 265 21.08 -18.99 1.17
C GLN A 265 21.91 -19.37 -0.05
N PHE A 266 21.96 -18.45 -1.00
CA PHE A 266 22.74 -18.58 -2.22
C PHE A 266 23.77 -17.46 -2.30
N ALA A 267 24.86 -17.69 -3.00
CA ALA A 267 25.78 -16.62 -3.34
C ALA A 267 25.07 -15.56 -4.21
N PHE A 268 25.58 -14.32 -4.14
CA PHE A 268 24.97 -13.19 -4.87
C PHE A 268 24.82 -13.53 -6.37
N ASN A 269 23.65 -13.27 -6.91
CA ASN A 269 23.28 -13.55 -8.30
C ASN A 269 23.62 -14.99 -8.75
N SER A 270 23.42 -15.97 -7.88
CA SER A 270 23.83 -17.35 -8.08
C SER A 270 22.79 -18.32 -7.52
N TYR A 271 22.90 -19.57 -7.94
CA TYR A 271 22.18 -20.71 -7.39
C TYR A 271 23.11 -21.67 -6.60
N ALA A 272 24.36 -21.27 -6.35
CA ALA A 272 25.27 -22.03 -5.51
C ALA A 272 24.87 -21.90 -4.04
N LEU A 273 24.58 -23.02 -3.38
CA LEU A 273 24.21 -23.07 -1.97
C LEU A 273 25.39 -22.62 -1.09
N MET A 274 25.09 -21.76 -0.13
CA MET A 274 26.04 -21.40 0.92
C MET A 274 26.08 -22.47 2.04
N PRO A 275 27.17 -22.62 2.77
CA PRO A 275 27.32 -23.67 3.81
C PRO A 275 26.20 -23.69 4.85
N VAL A 276 25.67 -22.52 5.22
CA VAL A 276 24.55 -22.41 6.18
C VAL A 276 23.30 -23.14 5.72
N SER A 277 23.09 -23.29 4.40
CA SER A 277 21.94 -23.98 3.81
C SER A 277 21.93 -25.48 4.09
N TYR A 278 23.07 -26.06 4.34
CA TYR A 278 23.15 -27.51 4.58
C TYR A 278 22.50 -27.94 5.88
N ILE A 279 22.36 -27.02 6.85
CA ILE A 279 21.72 -27.30 8.13
C ILE A 279 20.26 -27.77 7.94
N ASP A 280 19.50 -27.04 7.14
CA ASP A 280 18.09 -27.38 6.88
C ASP A 280 17.96 -28.54 5.90
N LEU A 281 18.83 -28.58 4.87
CA LEU A 281 18.82 -29.67 3.90
C LEU A 281 19.21 -31.03 4.53
N ASP A 282 20.14 -31.06 5.47
CA ASP A 282 20.49 -32.28 6.21
C ASP A 282 19.32 -32.79 7.09
N ARG A 283 18.52 -31.87 7.66
CA ARG A 283 17.28 -32.24 8.36
C ARG A 283 16.24 -32.86 7.41
N VAL A 284 16.11 -32.30 6.20
CA VAL A 284 15.24 -32.88 5.16
C VAL A 284 15.74 -34.28 4.76
N VAL A 285 17.04 -34.44 4.56
CA VAL A 285 17.66 -35.75 4.25
C VAL A 285 17.35 -36.76 5.32
N ALA A 286 17.58 -36.43 6.61
CA ALA A 286 17.32 -37.32 7.72
C ALA A 286 15.87 -37.76 7.76
N PHE A 287 14.92 -36.80 7.63
CA PHE A 287 13.49 -37.11 7.59
C PHE A 287 13.13 -38.05 6.41
N LEU A 288 13.63 -37.78 5.20
CA LEU A 288 13.33 -38.60 4.03
C LEU A 288 13.98 -39.98 4.05
N GLN A 289 15.09 -40.17 4.76
CA GLN A 289 15.71 -41.47 5.02
C GLN A 289 14.89 -42.30 5.99
N ASP A 290 14.33 -41.69 7.02
CA ASP A 290 13.45 -42.35 7.99
C ASP A 290 12.05 -42.65 7.41
N HIS A 291 11.64 -41.96 6.32
CA HIS A 291 10.32 -42.10 5.68
C HIS A 291 10.46 -42.37 4.17
N PRO A 292 10.81 -43.58 3.74
CA PRO A 292 11.08 -43.90 2.34
C PRO A 292 9.85 -43.75 1.43
N GLU A 293 8.65 -43.73 1.96
CA GLU A 293 7.39 -43.55 1.23
C GLU A 293 7.06 -42.06 0.97
N VAL A 294 7.79 -41.11 1.56
CA VAL A 294 7.52 -39.69 1.39
C VAL A 294 8.38 -39.10 0.28
N SER A 295 7.79 -38.28 -0.54
CA SER A 295 8.40 -37.45 -1.59
C SER A 295 8.38 -35.99 -1.23
N VAL A 296 9.20 -35.19 -1.91
CA VAL A 296 9.24 -33.73 -1.68
C VAL A 296 9.12 -32.94 -2.96
N ARG A 297 8.50 -31.77 -2.85
CA ARG A 297 8.54 -30.71 -3.84
C ARG A 297 9.27 -29.51 -3.26
N LEU A 298 10.29 -29.01 -3.97
CA LEU A 298 11.03 -27.82 -3.64
C LEU A 298 10.62 -26.69 -4.58
N SER A 299 10.21 -25.56 -4.02
CA SER A 299 9.72 -24.40 -4.77
C SER A 299 10.62 -23.19 -4.48
N GLY A 300 11.24 -22.65 -5.54
CA GLY A 300 12.11 -21.46 -5.44
C GLY A 300 11.34 -20.19 -5.78
N HIS A 301 11.65 -19.10 -5.05
CA HIS A 301 11.08 -17.78 -5.23
C HIS A 301 12.17 -16.71 -5.23
N THR A 302 11.90 -15.60 -5.94
CA THR A 302 12.73 -14.38 -5.94
C THR A 302 11.95 -13.21 -5.37
N ASP A 303 12.63 -12.09 -5.19
CA ASP A 303 12.01 -10.79 -5.07
C ASP A 303 11.62 -10.22 -6.45
N ASP A 304 11.12 -8.96 -6.44
CA ASP A 304 10.64 -8.19 -7.59
C ASP A 304 11.75 -7.46 -8.36
N VAL A 305 13.02 -7.71 -8.06
CA VAL A 305 14.14 -7.06 -8.72
C VAL A 305 14.63 -7.89 -9.91
N GLY A 306 14.61 -7.28 -11.10
CA GLY A 306 15.10 -7.91 -12.33
C GLY A 306 14.01 -8.24 -13.33
N ASP A 307 14.36 -8.95 -14.39
CA ASP A 307 13.45 -9.41 -15.41
C ASP A 307 12.67 -10.65 -14.94
N GLU A 308 11.38 -10.74 -15.23
CA GLU A 308 10.48 -11.80 -14.77
C GLU A 308 10.97 -13.19 -15.23
N GLU A 309 11.40 -13.34 -16.49
CA GLU A 309 11.88 -14.60 -17.01
C GLU A 309 13.22 -14.97 -16.38
N TYR A 310 14.10 -14.00 -16.16
CA TYR A 310 15.34 -14.22 -15.42
C TYR A 310 15.05 -14.69 -14.00
N ASN A 311 14.12 -14.06 -13.29
CA ASN A 311 13.69 -14.45 -11.94
C ASN A 311 13.10 -15.85 -11.91
N ARG A 312 12.31 -16.22 -12.91
CA ARG A 312 11.76 -17.56 -13.07
C ARG A 312 12.86 -18.61 -13.22
N VAL A 313 13.84 -18.37 -14.06
CA VAL A 313 14.96 -19.28 -14.29
C VAL A 313 15.86 -19.35 -13.05
N LEU A 314 16.18 -18.23 -12.41
CA LEU A 314 16.99 -18.17 -11.20
C LEU A 314 16.37 -18.97 -10.06
N SER A 315 15.07 -18.82 -9.85
CA SER A 315 14.34 -19.54 -8.80
C SER A 315 14.26 -21.05 -9.06
N ALA A 316 14.09 -21.44 -10.31
CA ALA A 316 14.14 -22.86 -10.69
C ALA A 316 15.51 -23.48 -10.43
N ASN A 317 16.60 -22.81 -10.84
CA ASN A 317 17.96 -23.26 -10.60
C ASN A 317 18.29 -23.36 -9.11
N ARG A 318 17.75 -22.47 -8.28
CA ARG A 318 17.90 -22.50 -6.81
C ARG A 318 17.19 -23.72 -6.20
N ALA A 319 15.94 -23.98 -6.59
CA ALA A 319 15.21 -25.18 -6.17
C ALA A 319 15.94 -26.45 -6.59
N GLU A 320 16.41 -26.50 -7.84
CA GLU A 320 17.16 -27.62 -8.38
C GLU A 320 18.48 -27.86 -7.62
N SER A 321 19.21 -26.80 -7.23
CA SER A 321 20.43 -26.92 -6.43
C SER A 321 20.17 -27.57 -5.07
N ALA A 322 19.06 -27.20 -4.41
CA ALA A 322 18.62 -27.85 -3.19
C ALA A 322 18.25 -29.32 -3.44
N GLY A 323 17.54 -29.63 -4.52
CA GLY A 323 17.19 -31.01 -4.91
C GLY A 323 18.43 -31.87 -5.19
N ARG A 324 19.39 -31.35 -5.92
CA ARG A 324 20.68 -32.04 -6.20
C ARG A 324 21.46 -32.35 -4.91
N TYR A 325 21.40 -31.44 -3.94
CA TYR A 325 21.98 -31.70 -2.62
C TYR A 325 21.34 -32.92 -1.96
N LEU A 326 20.01 -33.01 -1.92
CA LEU A 326 19.29 -34.16 -1.36
C LEU A 326 19.68 -35.46 -2.07
N ILE A 327 19.78 -35.45 -3.42
CA ILE A 327 20.21 -36.58 -4.22
C ILE A 327 21.64 -37.00 -3.84
N SER A 328 22.56 -36.03 -3.70
CA SER A 328 23.95 -36.32 -3.32
C SER A 328 24.09 -36.96 -1.94
N LYS A 329 23.06 -36.81 -1.09
CA LYS A 329 22.96 -37.43 0.24
C LYS A 329 22.18 -38.74 0.26
N GLY A 330 21.84 -39.25 -0.90
CA GLY A 330 21.24 -40.58 -1.05
C GLY A 330 19.70 -40.63 -1.12
N VAL A 331 19.04 -39.48 -1.23
CA VAL A 331 17.59 -39.46 -1.51
C VAL A 331 17.37 -39.80 -2.97
N ALA A 332 16.48 -40.75 -3.26
CA ALA A 332 16.21 -41.19 -4.65
C ALA A 332 15.63 -40.01 -5.47
N GLU A 333 16.17 -39.81 -6.67
CA GLU A 333 15.76 -38.73 -7.58
C GLU A 333 14.26 -38.69 -7.86
N GLY A 334 13.65 -39.84 -8.06
CA GLY A 334 12.20 -39.95 -8.31
C GLY A 334 11.29 -39.51 -7.15
N ARG A 335 11.87 -39.21 -5.97
CA ARG A 335 11.17 -38.67 -4.81
C ARG A 335 11.27 -37.14 -4.67
N ILE A 336 11.96 -36.47 -5.61
CA ILE A 336 12.24 -35.05 -5.55
C ILE A 336 11.67 -34.39 -6.79
N SER A 337 10.83 -33.39 -6.62
CA SER A 337 10.39 -32.49 -7.67
C SER A 337 10.80 -31.05 -7.35
N THR A 338 11.12 -30.26 -8.37
CA THR A 338 11.56 -28.88 -8.21
C THR A 338 10.78 -27.97 -9.13
N ALA A 339 10.47 -26.74 -8.68
CA ALA A 339 9.81 -25.71 -9.47
C ALA A 339 10.37 -24.31 -9.13
N GLY A 340 10.34 -23.42 -10.13
CA GLY A 340 10.69 -22.01 -9.94
C GLY A 340 9.50 -21.12 -10.29
N TYR A 341 9.11 -20.28 -9.36
CA TYR A 341 7.99 -19.36 -9.49
C TYR A 341 8.41 -17.91 -9.73
N GLY A 342 9.73 -17.60 -9.65
CA GLY A 342 10.21 -16.23 -9.77
C GLY A 342 9.57 -15.34 -8.70
N GLU A 343 9.14 -14.18 -9.11
CA GLU A 343 8.46 -13.18 -8.28
C GLU A 343 6.93 -13.36 -8.22
N ARG A 344 6.37 -14.33 -8.93
CA ARG A 344 4.92 -14.48 -9.12
C ARG A 344 4.13 -14.86 -7.86
N GLN A 345 4.80 -15.35 -6.83
CA GLN A 345 4.17 -15.78 -5.58
C GLN A 345 4.87 -15.13 -4.37
N PRO A 346 4.78 -13.80 -4.22
CA PRO A 346 5.38 -13.12 -3.09
C PRO A 346 4.65 -13.47 -1.80
N LEU A 347 5.39 -13.62 -0.68
CA LEU A 347 4.81 -13.67 0.67
C LEU A 347 4.57 -12.26 1.22
N ALA A 348 5.37 -11.29 0.80
CA ALA A 348 5.20 -9.89 1.13
C ALA A 348 5.13 -9.09 -0.18
N GLY A 349 4.04 -8.33 -0.36
CA GLY A 349 3.78 -7.56 -1.59
C GLY A 349 4.49 -6.21 -1.67
N GLU A 350 5.10 -5.77 -0.58
CA GLU A 350 5.77 -4.47 -0.48
C GLU A 350 7.14 -4.48 -1.21
N LYS A 351 7.49 -3.37 -1.82
CA LYS A 351 8.79 -3.18 -2.49
C LYS A 351 9.89 -2.69 -1.55
N THR A 352 9.87 -3.15 -0.29
CA THR A 352 10.90 -2.87 0.71
C THR A 352 11.96 -3.96 0.75
N GLU A 353 13.17 -3.67 1.22
CA GLU A 353 14.22 -4.68 1.33
C GLU A 353 13.84 -5.80 2.31
N SER A 354 13.11 -5.50 3.37
CA SER A 354 12.60 -6.50 4.31
C SER A 354 11.60 -7.46 3.65
N ALA A 355 10.68 -6.94 2.83
CA ALA A 355 9.74 -7.75 2.05
C ALA A 355 10.46 -8.59 0.99
N ARG A 356 11.43 -8.01 0.28
CA ARG A 356 12.27 -8.72 -0.68
C ARG A 356 13.03 -9.89 -0.03
N GLN A 357 13.56 -9.67 1.16
CA GLN A 357 14.24 -10.73 1.90
C GLN A 357 13.32 -11.91 2.24
N ILE A 358 12.06 -11.65 2.59
CA ILE A 358 11.04 -12.69 2.84
C ILE A 358 10.68 -13.43 1.54
N ASN A 359 10.63 -12.71 0.42
CA ASN A 359 10.27 -13.27 -0.88
C ASN A 359 11.40 -14.14 -1.46
N ARG A 360 12.66 -13.83 -1.21
CA ARG A 360 13.82 -14.67 -1.59
C ARG A 360 13.90 -15.91 -0.72
N ARG A 361 13.14 -16.96 -1.04
CA ARG A 361 13.01 -18.17 -0.24
C ARG A 361 12.97 -19.45 -1.06
N VAL A 362 13.17 -20.55 -0.37
CA VAL A 362 12.83 -21.90 -0.87
C VAL A 362 11.80 -22.53 0.06
N GLU A 363 10.74 -23.00 -0.53
CA GLU A 363 9.68 -23.75 0.15
C GLU A 363 9.85 -25.25 -0.11
N ILE A 364 9.36 -26.07 0.82
CA ILE A 364 9.32 -27.52 0.71
C ILE A 364 7.93 -28.04 1.11
N GLU A 365 7.41 -28.95 0.31
CA GLU A 365 6.18 -29.68 0.59
C GLU A 365 6.49 -31.17 0.63
N PHE A 366 6.02 -31.87 1.67
CA PHE A 366 6.14 -33.32 1.82
C PHE A 366 4.83 -33.98 1.39
N TYR A 367 4.89 -35.01 0.54
CA TYR A 367 3.70 -35.73 0.04
C TYR A 367 3.99 -37.21 -0.20
N ARG A 368 2.94 -38.00 -0.39
CA ARG A 368 3.03 -39.42 -0.76
C ARG A 368 2.59 -39.66 -2.18
#